data_c5db6014cb55f8d6bd7c98500eb715a5
#
_entry.id   c5db6014cb55f8d6bd7c98500eb715a5
#
_cell.length_a   1.000
_cell.length_b   1.000
_cell.length_c   1.000
_cell.angle_alpha   90.00
_cell.angle_beta   90.00
_cell.angle_gamma   90.00
#
_symmetry.space_group_name_H-M   'P 1'
#
loop_
_entity.id
_entity.type
_entity.pdbx_description
1 polymer ?
#
loop_
_entity_poly.entity_id
_entity_poly.type
_entity_poly.pdbx_seq_one_letter_code
_entity_poly.pdbx_strand_id
1 'polypeptide(L)'
;MTKVLEKGRFRLGDYELAYEVHGDSGVPCVLLHGLLLDSLVNRSLAARFVTQGYRVILLDLLGHGESDKPTDPREMRVDFFADQTLALLDHLGIEKALVGGVSLGAITALQVAAQAPERCLGLFIEMPVMEWSTMFAALLLVPVITLVDYGSFVVRPFARLVRRIPRPNIDLLASFLNAVSTEPEVITAVLHGILVGPVVPPAARRRQLTMPTLVIGHRGDRLHAHRDAAELAREMPNARLLETRWIGELRLTPDRLWPKIRVFLNEVKAAAGDAAKRRVRGTKH
;
A
#
# COMPACT_ATOMS: atom_id res chain seq x y z
N MET A 1 -19.62 -7.99 3.53
CA MET A 1 -18.24 -8.29 3.05
C MET A 1 -18.33 -8.67 1.60
N THR A 2 -17.60 -7.98 0.72
CA THR A 2 -17.49 -8.40 -0.68
C THR A 2 -16.63 -9.66 -0.69
N LYS A 3 -17.13 -10.71 -1.35
CA LYS A 3 -16.40 -11.98 -1.44
C LYS A 3 -15.10 -11.75 -2.21
N VAL A 4 -13.98 -12.28 -1.72
CA VAL A 4 -12.76 -12.43 -2.52
C VAL A 4 -13.13 -13.24 -3.74
N LEU A 5 -12.93 -12.68 -4.93
CA LEU A 5 -13.30 -13.36 -6.17
C LEU A 5 -12.25 -14.41 -6.53
N GLU A 6 -10.98 -14.04 -6.40
CA GLU A 6 -9.85 -14.84 -6.79
C GLU A 6 -8.67 -14.60 -5.82
N LYS A 7 -7.95 -15.66 -5.47
CA LYS A 7 -6.60 -15.61 -4.91
C LYS A 7 -5.64 -16.12 -5.96
N GLY A 8 -4.59 -15.36 -6.23
CA GLY A 8 -3.59 -15.73 -7.22
C GLY A 8 -2.18 -15.59 -6.71
N ARG A 9 -1.25 -16.12 -7.47
CA ARG A 9 0.18 -15.98 -7.25
C ARG A 9 0.87 -15.68 -8.57
N PHE A 10 1.97 -14.96 -8.51
CA PHE A 10 2.83 -14.71 -9.66
C PHE A 10 4.31 -14.72 -9.26
N ARG A 11 5.17 -14.95 -10.23
CA ARG A 11 6.62 -14.98 -9.99
C ARG A 11 7.28 -13.69 -10.44
N LEU A 12 8.20 -13.20 -9.60
CA LEU A 12 9.12 -12.11 -9.92
C LEU A 12 10.53 -12.59 -9.57
N GLY A 13 11.33 -12.92 -10.58
CA GLY A 13 12.61 -13.59 -10.39
C GLY A 13 12.43 -14.93 -9.66
N ASP A 14 13.11 -15.09 -8.54
CA ASP A 14 13.07 -16.31 -7.73
C ASP A 14 11.92 -16.35 -6.72
N TYR A 15 11.15 -15.24 -6.59
CA TYR A 15 10.12 -15.11 -5.58
C TYR A 15 8.71 -15.32 -6.13
N GLU A 16 7.85 -15.88 -5.30
CA GLU A 16 6.42 -16.02 -5.52
C GLU A 16 5.65 -15.03 -4.63
N LEU A 17 4.83 -14.18 -5.26
CA LEU A 17 4.03 -13.16 -4.60
C LEU A 17 2.56 -13.49 -4.68
N ALA A 18 1.83 -13.28 -3.58
CA ALA A 18 0.42 -13.55 -3.47
C ALA A 18 -0.42 -12.29 -3.63
N TYR A 19 -1.59 -12.42 -4.27
CA TYR A 19 -2.56 -11.34 -4.40
C TYR A 19 -4.00 -11.84 -4.29
N GLU A 20 -4.91 -10.92 -3.97
CA GLU A 20 -6.35 -11.15 -3.97
C GLU A 20 -7.03 -10.20 -4.96
N VAL A 21 -8.05 -10.68 -5.67
CA VAL A 21 -8.90 -9.88 -6.55
C VAL A 21 -10.29 -9.74 -5.97
N HIS A 22 -10.80 -8.52 -5.91
CA HIS A 22 -12.13 -8.14 -5.47
C HIS A 22 -12.86 -7.42 -6.61
N GLY A 23 -14.05 -7.89 -6.96
CA GLY A 23 -14.80 -7.41 -8.13
C GLY A 23 -14.30 -8.06 -9.44
N ASP A 24 -15.25 -8.36 -10.31
CA ASP A 24 -15.05 -9.07 -11.58
C ASP A 24 -14.69 -8.12 -12.74
N SER A 25 -15.05 -6.85 -12.61
CA SER A 25 -14.92 -5.85 -13.67
C SER A 25 -14.72 -4.44 -13.08
N GLY A 26 -14.39 -3.49 -13.94
CA GLY A 26 -14.25 -2.08 -13.58
C GLY A 26 -12.84 -1.53 -13.75
N VAL A 27 -12.63 -0.31 -13.27
CA VAL A 27 -11.31 0.34 -13.34
C VAL A 27 -10.33 -0.39 -12.42
N PRO A 28 -9.15 -0.83 -12.91
CA PRO A 28 -8.17 -1.50 -12.06
C PRO A 28 -7.68 -0.61 -10.93
N CYS A 29 -7.57 -1.19 -9.73
CA CYS A 29 -7.04 -0.53 -8.55
C CYS A 29 -6.15 -1.50 -7.79
N VAL A 30 -4.91 -1.11 -7.48
CA VAL A 30 -4.02 -1.86 -6.59
C VAL A 30 -3.94 -1.13 -5.26
N LEU A 31 -4.21 -1.85 -4.16
CA LEU A 31 -4.07 -1.33 -2.80
C LEU A 31 -3.00 -2.12 -2.03
N LEU A 32 -2.02 -1.39 -1.52
CA LEU A 32 -0.86 -1.91 -0.81
C LEU A 32 -1.02 -1.74 0.70
N HIS A 33 -0.61 -2.72 1.47
CA HIS A 33 -0.70 -2.73 2.93
C HIS A 33 0.42 -1.94 3.61
N GLY A 34 0.29 -1.72 4.93
CA GLY A 34 1.32 -1.11 5.77
C GLY A 34 2.41 -2.10 6.19
N LEU A 35 3.48 -1.54 6.79
CA LEU A 35 4.63 -2.29 7.29
C LEU A 35 4.20 -3.42 8.23
N LEU A 36 4.76 -4.61 8.03
CA LEU A 36 4.50 -5.87 8.73
C LEU A 36 3.04 -6.37 8.67
N LEU A 37 2.11 -5.63 8.08
CA LEU A 37 0.73 -6.06 7.84
C LEU A 37 0.64 -6.90 6.55
N ASP A 38 -0.57 -7.25 6.15
CA ASP A 38 -0.86 -7.97 4.91
C ASP A 38 -2.09 -7.39 4.20
N SER A 39 -2.49 -7.99 3.08
CA SER A 39 -3.63 -7.58 2.26
C SER A 39 -4.95 -7.47 3.02
N LEU A 40 -5.12 -8.21 4.12
CA LEU A 40 -6.35 -8.21 4.93
C LEU A 40 -6.73 -6.80 5.39
N VAL A 41 -5.75 -5.94 5.72
CA VAL A 41 -6.02 -4.58 6.21
C VAL A 41 -6.80 -3.73 5.20
N ASN A 42 -6.73 -4.06 3.92
CA ASN A 42 -7.38 -3.30 2.85
C ASN A 42 -8.70 -3.92 2.36
N ARG A 43 -9.12 -5.10 2.83
CA ARG A 43 -10.34 -5.78 2.35
C ARG A 43 -11.61 -4.96 2.54
N SER A 44 -11.77 -4.28 3.67
CA SER A 44 -12.94 -3.41 3.92
C SER A 44 -12.99 -2.24 2.95
N LEU A 45 -11.84 -1.66 2.61
CA LEU A 45 -11.72 -0.58 1.64
C LEU A 45 -11.95 -1.11 0.21
N ALA A 46 -11.37 -2.26 -0.14
CA ALA A 46 -11.58 -2.93 -1.42
C ALA A 46 -13.06 -3.19 -1.68
N ALA A 47 -13.78 -3.71 -0.67
CA ALA A 47 -15.22 -3.92 -0.76
C ALA A 47 -15.99 -2.64 -1.15
N ARG A 48 -15.63 -1.51 -0.55
CA ARG A 48 -16.25 -0.22 -0.88
C ARG A 48 -15.86 0.30 -2.27
N PHE A 49 -14.61 0.10 -2.70
CA PHE A 49 -14.16 0.51 -4.04
C PHE A 49 -14.86 -0.31 -5.13
N VAL A 50 -15.09 -1.61 -4.89
CA VAL A 50 -15.87 -2.46 -5.80
C VAL A 50 -17.28 -1.89 -6.02
N THR A 51 -17.96 -1.39 -4.98
CA THR A 51 -19.28 -0.74 -5.13
C THR A 51 -19.23 0.55 -5.94
N GLN A 52 -18.04 1.12 -6.15
CA GLN A 52 -17.81 2.28 -7.00
C GLN A 52 -17.35 1.91 -8.41
N GLY A 53 -17.41 0.63 -8.81
CA GLY A 53 -17.03 0.17 -10.16
C GLY A 53 -15.52 0.01 -10.36
N TYR A 54 -14.80 -0.39 -9.31
CA TYR A 54 -13.39 -0.77 -9.40
C TYR A 54 -13.22 -2.29 -9.31
N ARG A 55 -12.24 -2.81 -10.04
CA ARG A 55 -11.67 -4.13 -9.81
C ARG A 55 -10.43 -3.94 -8.95
N VAL A 56 -10.49 -4.37 -7.70
CA VAL A 56 -9.45 -4.09 -6.70
C VAL A 56 -8.55 -5.30 -6.52
N ILE A 57 -7.26 -5.08 -6.64
CA ILE A 57 -6.21 -6.06 -6.43
C ILE A 57 -5.47 -5.69 -5.14
N LEU A 58 -5.37 -6.62 -4.21
CA LEU A 58 -4.62 -6.49 -2.98
C LEU A 58 -3.36 -7.36 -3.10
N LEU A 59 -2.18 -6.75 -3.04
CA LEU A 59 -0.90 -7.43 -3.12
C LEU A 59 -0.34 -7.62 -1.71
N ASP A 60 0.10 -8.83 -1.39
CA ASP A 60 1.04 -9.05 -0.29
C ASP A 60 2.45 -8.79 -0.81
N LEU A 61 3.10 -7.75 -0.31
CA LEU A 61 4.48 -7.43 -0.65
C LEU A 61 5.42 -8.53 -0.12
N LEU A 62 6.57 -8.69 -0.74
CA LEU A 62 7.59 -9.65 -0.31
C LEU A 62 7.90 -9.49 1.20
N GLY A 63 8.06 -10.58 1.92
CA GLY A 63 8.22 -10.57 3.37
C GLY A 63 6.91 -10.48 4.17
N HIS A 64 5.77 -10.32 3.52
CA HIS A 64 4.46 -10.10 4.15
C HIS A 64 3.41 -11.14 3.70
N GLY A 65 2.36 -11.28 4.48
CA GLY A 65 1.17 -12.06 4.17
C GLY A 65 1.46 -13.48 3.68
N GLU A 66 0.91 -13.84 2.51
CA GLU A 66 1.09 -15.13 1.86
C GLU A 66 2.22 -15.14 0.80
N SER A 67 2.91 -14.02 0.57
CA SER A 67 4.10 -13.93 -0.29
C SER A 67 5.33 -14.56 0.35
N ASP A 68 6.32 -14.88 -0.47
CA ASP A 68 7.61 -15.39 0.00
C ASP A 68 8.27 -14.45 1.01
N LYS A 69 9.07 -15.03 1.90
CA LYS A 69 9.66 -14.32 3.05
C LYS A 69 11.18 -14.51 3.10
N PRO A 70 11.93 -13.95 2.13
CA PRO A 70 13.38 -13.96 2.21
C PRO A 70 13.87 -13.15 3.43
N THR A 71 15.10 -13.44 3.82
CA THR A 71 15.75 -12.78 4.98
C THR A 71 16.87 -11.84 4.56
N ASP A 72 17.01 -11.54 3.28
CA ASP A 72 17.94 -10.53 2.78
C ASP A 72 17.28 -9.14 2.79
N PRO A 73 17.81 -8.18 3.59
CA PRO A 73 17.26 -6.82 3.63
C PRO A 73 17.25 -6.10 2.28
N ARG A 74 18.15 -6.46 1.35
CA ARG A 74 18.22 -5.83 0.02
C ARG A 74 16.97 -6.07 -0.82
N GLU A 75 16.23 -7.16 -0.53
CA GLU A 75 14.97 -7.52 -1.17
C GLU A 75 13.74 -6.83 -0.55
N MET A 76 13.93 -6.08 0.55
CA MET A 76 12.85 -5.41 1.32
C MET A 76 12.85 -3.90 1.15
N ARG A 77 13.36 -3.39 0.04
CA ARG A 77 13.44 -1.96 -0.26
C ARG A 77 12.15 -1.46 -0.89
N VAL A 78 11.82 -0.18 -0.63
CA VAL A 78 10.59 0.43 -1.14
C VAL A 78 10.57 0.52 -2.68
N ASP A 79 11.70 0.75 -3.31
CA ASP A 79 11.83 0.75 -4.77
C ASP A 79 11.58 -0.65 -5.36
N PHE A 80 12.06 -1.71 -4.71
CA PHE A 80 11.76 -3.08 -5.13
C PHE A 80 10.29 -3.48 -4.87
N PHE A 81 9.66 -2.96 -3.82
CA PHE A 81 8.22 -3.11 -3.63
C PHE A 81 7.40 -2.42 -4.74
N ALA A 82 7.90 -1.33 -5.29
CA ALA A 82 7.31 -0.70 -6.47
C ALA A 82 7.45 -1.58 -7.72
N ASP A 83 8.63 -2.20 -7.93
CA ASP A 83 8.85 -3.17 -9.03
C ASP A 83 7.89 -4.37 -8.92
N GLN A 84 7.64 -4.89 -7.71
CA GLN A 84 6.66 -5.95 -7.47
C GLN A 84 5.24 -5.52 -7.90
N THR A 85 4.87 -4.28 -7.61
CA THR A 85 3.56 -3.72 -7.98
C THR A 85 3.43 -3.59 -9.50
N LEU A 86 4.48 -3.12 -10.18
CA LEU A 86 4.51 -3.03 -11.66
C LEU A 86 4.46 -4.42 -12.29
N ALA A 87 5.23 -5.37 -11.77
CA ALA A 87 5.22 -6.76 -12.24
C ALA A 87 3.83 -7.43 -12.05
N LEU A 88 3.11 -7.13 -10.97
CA LEU A 88 1.74 -7.58 -10.79
C LEU A 88 0.81 -7.01 -11.87
N LEU A 89 0.93 -5.72 -12.22
CA LEU A 89 0.17 -5.12 -13.30
C LEU A 89 0.46 -5.83 -14.65
N ASP A 90 1.72 -6.15 -14.92
CA ASP A 90 2.13 -6.85 -16.14
C ASP A 90 1.59 -8.28 -16.16
N HIS A 91 1.70 -9.00 -15.04
CA HIS A 91 1.16 -10.36 -14.89
C HIS A 91 -0.35 -10.42 -15.16
N LEU A 92 -1.10 -9.41 -14.71
CA LEU A 92 -2.55 -9.33 -14.90
C LEU A 92 -2.97 -8.68 -16.23
N GLY A 93 -2.03 -8.29 -17.07
CA GLY A 93 -2.30 -7.57 -18.34
C GLY A 93 -2.94 -6.20 -18.14
N ILE A 94 -2.69 -5.56 -16.98
CA ILE A 94 -3.24 -4.25 -16.62
C ILE A 94 -2.27 -3.16 -17.08
N GLU A 95 -2.68 -2.37 -18.06
CA GLU A 95 -1.85 -1.28 -18.58
C GLU A 95 -1.74 -0.13 -17.57
N LYS A 96 -2.85 0.27 -16.96
CA LYS A 96 -2.92 1.37 -15.99
C LYS A 96 -3.87 1.04 -14.86
N ALA A 97 -3.55 1.50 -13.64
CA ALA A 97 -4.39 1.34 -12.48
C ALA A 97 -4.42 2.60 -11.59
N LEU A 98 -5.46 2.73 -10.77
CA LEU A 98 -5.37 3.51 -9.55
C LEU A 98 -4.43 2.73 -8.61
N VAL A 99 -3.34 3.36 -8.16
CA VAL A 99 -2.39 2.73 -7.24
C VAL A 99 -2.47 3.46 -5.89
N GLY A 100 -2.54 2.70 -4.81
CA GLY A 100 -2.62 3.31 -3.50
C GLY A 100 -2.24 2.37 -2.38
N GLY A 101 -2.28 2.89 -1.16
CA GLY A 101 -1.98 2.09 0.02
C GLY A 101 -1.86 2.93 1.27
N VAL A 102 -1.54 2.26 2.37
CA VAL A 102 -1.39 2.86 3.69
C VAL A 102 0.05 2.76 4.17
N SER A 103 0.61 3.85 4.73
CA SER A 103 1.95 3.86 5.35
C SER A 103 3.02 3.38 4.37
N LEU A 104 3.65 2.22 4.59
CA LEU A 104 4.57 1.59 3.63
C LEU A 104 3.95 1.47 2.23
N GLY A 105 2.69 1.03 2.13
CA GLY A 105 1.98 0.94 0.85
C GLY A 105 1.77 2.30 0.19
N ALA A 106 1.61 3.36 0.96
CA ALA A 106 1.48 4.73 0.46
C ALA A 106 2.78 5.23 -0.18
N ILE A 107 3.92 5.03 0.49
CA ILE A 107 5.23 5.40 -0.06
C ILE A 107 5.65 4.51 -1.25
N THR A 108 5.27 3.23 -1.22
CA THR A 108 5.44 2.33 -2.36
C THR A 108 4.62 2.81 -3.57
N ALA A 109 3.37 3.24 -3.38
CA ALA A 109 2.55 3.79 -4.46
C ALA A 109 3.15 5.08 -5.07
N LEU A 110 3.74 5.95 -4.24
CA LEU A 110 4.51 7.11 -4.72
C LEU A 110 5.73 6.69 -5.54
N GLN A 111 6.41 5.63 -5.12
CA GLN A 111 7.57 5.11 -5.83
C GLN A 111 7.16 4.49 -7.18
N VAL A 112 6.05 3.75 -7.24
CA VAL A 112 5.45 3.26 -8.51
C VAL A 112 5.20 4.43 -9.46
N ALA A 113 4.56 5.50 -8.99
CA ALA A 113 4.28 6.67 -9.81
C ALA A 113 5.56 7.43 -10.24
N ALA A 114 6.60 7.42 -9.43
CA ALA A 114 7.87 8.03 -9.79
C ALA A 114 8.64 7.20 -10.83
N GLN A 115 8.55 5.88 -10.79
CA GLN A 115 9.21 4.99 -11.75
C GLN A 115 8.44 4.96 -13.09
N ALA A 116 7.11 4.80 -13.04
CA ALA A 116 6.25 4.58 -14.19
C ALA A 116 4.94 5.41 -14.09
N PRO A 117 5.01 6.76 -14.21
CA PRO A 117 3.83 7.61 -14.05
C PRO A 117 2.72 7.31 -15.08
N GLU A 118 3.10 6.80 -16.26
CA GLU A 118 2.16 6.38 -17.29
C GLU A 118 1.32 5.14 -16.91
N ARG A 119 1.74 4.37 -15.90
CA ARG A 119 1.00 3.21 -15.37
C ARG A 119 -0.05 3.60 -14.33
N CYS A 120 -0.08 4.87 -13.89
CA CYS A 120 -0.94 5.37 -12.82
C CYS A 120 -2.10 6.20 -13.37
N LEU A 121 -3.35 5.74 -13.16
CA LEU A 121 -4.57 6.52 -13.41
C LEU A 121 -4.83 7.57 -12.32
N GLY A 122 -4.32 7.33 -11.12
CA GLY A 122 -4.42 8.17 -9.95
C GLY A 122 -3.69 7.55 -8.77
N LEU A 123 -3.56 8.30 -7.67
CA LEU A 123 -2.91 7.84 -6.44
C LEU A 123 -3.84 7.99 -5.24
N PHE A 124 -3.93 6.93 -4.42
CA PHE A 124 -4.64 6.94 -3.13
C PHE A 124 -3.63 6.74 -2.00
N ILE A 125 -3.21 7.82 -1.39
CA ILE A 125 -2.07 7.87 -0.46
C ILE A 125 -2.58 8.08 0.96
N GLU A 126 -2.56 7.03 1.78
CA GLU A 126 -3.04 7.08 3.15
C GLU A 126 -1.86 7.06 4.13
N MET A 127 -1.76 8.10 4.96
CA MET A 127 -0.74 8.23 6.02
C MET A 127 0.69 7.95 5.52
N PRO A 128 1.19 8.70 4.53
CA PRO A 128 2.55 8.51 4.02
C PRO A 128 3.58 8.83 5.12
N VAL A 129 4.63 8.01 5.19
CA VAL A 129 5.81 8.27 6.02
C VAL A 129 6.86 8.95 5.15
N MET A 130 7.09 10.23 5.38
CA MET A 130 8.01 11.04 4.57
C MET A 130 9.05 11.73 5.46
N GLU A 131 9.53 12.88 5.03
CA GLU A 131 10.67 13.56 5.65
C GLU A 131 10.47 13.87 7.15
N TRP A 132 9.25 14.30 7.55
CA TRP A 132 8.94 14.65 8.94
C TRP A 132 8.67 13.44 9.83
N SER A 133 8.11 12.39 9.26
CA SER A 133 7.84 11.14 9.98
C SER A 133 9.09 10.31 10.20
N THR A 134 10.12 10.45 9.35
CA THR A 134 11.30 9.58 9.33
C THR A 134 12.02 9.55 10.69
N MET A 135 12.15 10.68 11.38
CA MET A 135 12.81 10.73 12.69
C MET A 135 12.02 9.94 13.75
N PHE A 136 10.69 10.11 13.79
CA PHE A 136 9.85 9.39 14.74
C PHE A 136 9.74 7.90 14.37
N ALA A 137 9.69 7.59 13.08
CA ALA A 137 9.74 6.22 12.61
C ALA A 137 11.04 5.53 13.03
N ALA A 138 12.19 6.17 12.83
CA ALA A 138 13.48 5.64 13.29
C ALA A 138 13.51 5.44 14.82
N LEU A 139 13.05 6.42 15.60
CA LEU A 139 12.99 6.33 17.05
C LEU A 139 12.12 5.16 17.54
N LEU A 140 11.04 4.85 16.82
CA LEU A 140 10.17 3.72 17.14
C LEU A 140 10.74 2.40 16.64
N LEU A 141 11.31 2.37 15.43
CA LEU A 141 11.76 1.14 14.78
C LEU A 141 13.09 0.64 15.35
N VAL A 142 14.02 1.52 15.73
CA VAL A 142 15.33 1.12 16.27
C VAL A 142 15.19 0.22 17.52
N PRO A 143 14.39 0.55 18.55
CA PRO A 143 14.16 -0.35 19.68
C PRO A 143 13.53 -1.69 19.28
N VAL A 144 12.59 -1.68 18.29
CA VAL A 144 11.96 -2.90 17.79
C VAL A 144 12.99 -3.76 17.07
N ILE A 145 13.80 -3.19 16.18
CA ILE A 145 14.90 -3.87 15.50
C ILE A 145 15.84 -4.49 16.54
N THR A 146 16.29 -3.70 17.52
CA THR A 146 17.18 -4.17 18.59
C THR A 146 16.56 -5.33 19.37
N LEU A 147 15.27 -5.24 19.72
CA LEU A 147 14.57 -6.32 20.41
C LEU A 147 14.49 -7.59 19.54
N VAL A 148 14.23 -7.47 18.25
CA VAL A 148 14.11 -8.62 17.35
C VAL A 148 15.49 -9.25 17.10
N ASP A 149 16.53 -8.45 16.87
CA ASP A 149 17.89 -8.93 16.57
C ASP A 149 18.52 -9.62 17.78
N TYR A 150 18.47 -9.00 18.95
CA TYR A 150 19.12 -9.52 20.15
C TYR A 150 18.19 -10.31 21.07
N GLY A 151 16.88 -10.10 20.97
CA GLY A 151 15.85 -10.79 21.75
C GLY A 151 15.15 -11.92 21.00
N SER A 152 15.69 -12.40 19.89
CA SER A 152 15.07 -13.45 19.06
C SER A 152 14.73 -14.73 19.84
N PHE A 153 15.49 -15.05 20.91
CA PHE A 153 15.22 -16.18 21.81
C PHE A 153 13.90 -16.06 22.60
N VAL A 154 13.39 -14.83 22.78
CA VAL A 154 12.06 -14.56 23.37
C VAL A 154 11.02 -14.35 22.28
N VAL A 155 11.35 -13.58 21.25
CA VAL A 155 10.42 -13.22 20.15
C VAL A 155 9.96 -14.46 19.38
N ARG A 156 10.87 -15.41 19.09
CA ARG A 156 10.56 -16.62 18.33
C ARG A 156 9.55 -17.55 19.01
N PRO A 157 9.71 -17.93 20.30
CA PRO A 157 8.69 -18.74 20.99
C PRO A 157 7.36 -17.99 21.10
N PHE A 158 7.36 -16.68 21.31
CA PHE A 158 6.15 -15.88 21.33
C PHE A 158 5.44 -15.89 19.97
N ALA A 159 6.16 -15.63 18.88
CA ALA A 159 5.61 -15.70 17.52
C ALA A 159 5.00 -17.08 17.21
N ARG A 160 5.67 -18.17 17.62
CA ARG A 160 5.16 -19.53 17.48
C ARG A 160 3.89 -19.78 18.28
N LEU A 161 3.79 -19.21 19.48
CA LEU A 161 2.59 -19.30 20.32
C LEU A 161 1.42 -18.55 19.65
N VAL A 162 1.65 -17.31 19.21
CA VAL A 162 0.64 -16.49 18.51
C VAL A 162 0.18 -17.16 17.21
N ARG A 163 1.07 -17.88 16.51
CA ARG A 163 0.72 -18.62 15.27
C ARG A 163 -0.32 -19.70 15.50
N ARG A 164 -0.40 -20.27 16.71
CA ARG A 164 -1.40 -21.29 17.09
C ARG A 164 -2.79 -20.69 17.35
N ILE A 165 -2.91 -19.39 17.52
CA ILE A 165 -4.19 -18.71 17.75
C ILE A 165 -4.97 -18.71 16.44
N PRO A 166 -6.21 -19.25 16.40
CA PRO A 166 -7.06 -19.17 15.22
C PRO A 166 -7.27 -17.71 14.79
N ARG A 167 -7.22 -17.45 13.50
CA ARG A 167 -7.42 -16.09 12.98
C ARG A 167 -8.89 -15.71 13.09
N PRO A 168 -9.22 -14.58 13.74
CA PRO A 168 -10.60 -14.12 13.88
C PRO A 168 -11.15 -13.64 12.52
N ASN A 169 -12.49 -13.62 12.40
CA ASN A 169 -13.18 -13.08 11.22
C ASN A 169 -13.18 -11.53 11.17
N ILE A 170 -12.19 -10.91 11.79
CA ILE A 170 -11.94 -9.46 11.77
C ILE A 170 -10.62 -9.26 11.07
N ASP A 171 -10.67 -8.85 9.80
CA ASP A 171 -9.49 -8.75 8.92
C ASP A 171 -8.34 -7.95 9.54
N LEU A 172 -8.63 -6.81 10.17
CA LEU A 172 -7.60 -5.98 10.81
C LEU A 172 -6.90 -6.71 11.98
N LEU A 173 -7.64 -7.43 12.80
CA LEU A 173 -7.09 -8.20 13.92
C LEU A 173 -6.32 -9.42 13.42
N ALA A 174 -6.84 -10.08 12.37
CA ALA A 174 -6.16 -11.21 11.73
C ALA A 174 -4.82 -10.75 11.14
N SER A 175 -4.78 -9.61 10.42
CA SER A 175 -3.55 -9.02 9.89
C SER A 175 -2.54 -8.69 10.99
N PHE A 176 -2.98 -8.10 12.09
CA PHE A 176 -2.12 -7.83 13.24
C PHE A 176 -1.54 -9.12 13.84
N LEU A 177 -2.36 -10.16 14.03
CA LEU A 177 -1.88 -11.46 14.53
C LEU A 177 -0.91 -12.12 13.55
N ASN A 178 -1.08 -11.95 12.24
CA ASN A 178 -0.14 -12.41 11.23
C ASN A 178 1.21 -11.68 11.38
N ALA A 179 1.19 -10.35 11.54
CA ALA A 179 2.39 -9.54 11.75
C ALA A 179 3.21 -10.02 12.95
N VAL A 180 2.59 -10.15 14.12
CA VAL A 180 3.29 -10.56 15.37
C VAL A 180 3.66 -12.05 15.40
N SER A 181 3.15 -12.85 14.47
CA SER A 181 3.52 -14.27 14.30
C SER A 181 4.59 -14.51 13.24
N THR A 182 5.09 -13.45 12.59
CA THR A 182 6.16 -13.53 11.58
C THR A 182 7.49 -13.95 12.26
N GLU A 183 8.32 -14.69 11.54
CA GLU A 183 9.64 -15.10 12.06
C GLU A 183 10.52 -13.86 12.27
N PRO A 184 11.32 -13.82 13.37
CA PRO A 184 12.16 -12.67 13.69
C PRO A 184 13.10 -12.25 12.55
N GLU A 185 13.70 -13.21 11.85
CA GLU A 185 14.62 -12.95 10.75
C GLU A 185 13.97 -12.21 9.59
N VAL A 186 12.70 -12.51 9.31
CA VAL A 186 11.93 -11.82 8.27
C VAL A 186 11.59 -10.40 8.74
N ILE A 187 11.18 -10.24 10.01
CA ILE A 187 10.92 -8.92 10.59
C ILE A 187 12.18 -8.05 10.50
N THR A 188 13.33 -8.58 10.92
CA THR A 188 14.64 -7.91 10.82
C THR A 188 14.94 -7.51 9.38
N ALA A 189 14.79 -8.43 8.41
CA ALA A 189 15.06 -8.15 7.01
C ALA A 189 14.16 -7.02 6.49
N VAL A 190 12.86 -7.06 6.78
CA VAL A 190 11.91 -6.01 6.38
C VAL A 190 12.27 -4.67 7.00
N LEU A 191 12.52 -4.62 8.32
CA LEU A 191 12.81 -3.37 9.02
C LEU A 191 14.14 -2.75 8.57
N HIS A 192 15.17 -3.55 8.33
CA HIS A 192 16.44 -3.06 7.79
C HIS A 192 16.30 -2.63 6.33
N GLY A 193 15.60 -3.41 5.51
CA GLY A 193 15.47 -3.15 4.08
C GLY A 193 14.80 -1.81 3.77
N ILE A 194 13.74 -1.46 4.48
CA ILE A 194 13.06 -0.16 4.30
C ILE A 194 13.94 1.05 4.68
N LEU A 195 15.00 0.85 5.48
CA LEU A 195 15.93 1.91 5.88
C LEU A 195 17.12 2.06 4.92
N VAL A 196 17.38 1.06 4.07
CA VAL A 196 18.60 1.03 3.21
C VAL A 196 18.34 1.71 1.86
N GLY A 197 17.10 1.69 1.37
CA GLY A 197 16.73 2.23 0.06
C GLY A 197 16.09 3.63 0.12
N PRO A 198 15.70 4.17 -1.04
CA PRO A 198 14.94 5.40 -1.09
C PRO A 198 13.55 5.18 -0.48
N VAL A 199 13.25 5.87 0.62
CA VAL A 199 11.95 5.75 1.31
C VAL A 199 10.83 6.40 0.48
N VAL A 200 11.09 7.61 -0.05
CA VAL A 200 10.15 8.33 -0.91
C VAL A 200 10.87 8.96 -2.10
N PRO A 201 10.17 9.17 -3.22
CA PRO A 201 10.75 9.92 -4.35
C PRO A 201 11.11 11.34 -3.93
N PRO A 202 12.20 11.93 -4.47
CA PRO A 202 12.56 13.32 -4.19
C PRO A 202 11.42 14.30 -4.52
N ALA A 203 11.30 15.40 -3.77
CA ALA A 203 10.27 16.43 -3.97
C ALA A 203 10.20 16.95 -5.42
N ALA A 204 11.36 17.11 -6.08
CA ALA A 204 11.42 17.49 -7.48
C ALA A 204 10.68 16.51 -8.41
N ARG A 205 10.75 15.21 -8.12
CA ARG A 205 10.04 14.16 -8.87
C ARG A 205 8.56 14.17 -8.52
N ARG A 206 8.20 14.30 -7.24
CA ARG A 206 6.79 14.36 -6.79
C ARG A 206 6.03 15.51 -7.45
N ARG A 207 6.65 16.68 -7.63
CA ARG A 207 6.06 17.85 -8.33
C ARG A 207 5.76 17.61 -9.81
N GLN A 208 6.35 16.62 -10.43
CA GLN A 208 6.11 16.24 -11.83
C GLN A 208 4.95 15.25 -11.98
N LEU A 209 4.45 14.68 -10.89
CA LEU A 209 3.36 13.71 -10.90
C LEU A 209 2.03 14.45 -11.03
N THR A 210 1.39 14.34 -12.19
CA THR A 210 0.19 15.12 -12.56
C THR A 210 -1.11 14.32 -12.49
N MET A 211 -1.07 13.02 -12.14
CA MET A 211 -2.28 12.22 -11.99
C MET A 211 -3.11 12.71 -10.79
N PRO A 212 -4.46 12.55 -10.84
CA PRO A 212 -5.31 12.83 -9.68
C PRO A 212 -4.81 12.09 -8.44
N THR A 213 -4.64 12.80 -7.33
CA THR A 213 -4.10 12.22 -6.09
C THR A 213 -4.96 12.62 -4.89
N LEU A 214 -5.38 11.62 -4.12
CA LEU A 214 -5.99 11.83 -2.81
C LEU A 214 -5.02 11.45 -1.72
N VAL A 215 -4.61 12.43 -0.92
CA VAL A 215 -3.75 12.23 0.25
C VAL A 215 -4.60 12.25 1.51
N ILE A 216 -4.47 11.24 2.36
CA ILE A 216 -5.21 11.13 3.61
C ILE A 216 -4.23 11.19 4.78
N GLY A 217 -4.44 12.17 5.66
CA GLY A 217 -3.62 12.41 6.85
C GLY A 217 -4.44 12.46 8.13
N HIS A 218 -3.80 12.18 9.26
CA HIS A 218 -4.40 12.26 10.59
C HIS A 218 -3.63 13.22 11.49
N ARG A 219 -4.32 14.23 12.08
CA ARG A 219 -3.65 15.27 12.88
C ARG A 219 -3.02 14.80 14.19
N GLY A 220 -3.54 13.73 14.78
CA GLY A 220 -3.06 13.20 16.07
C GLY A 220 -2.05 12.07 15.96
N ASP A 221 -1.62 11.71 14.76
CA ASP A 221 -0.67 10.63 14.54
C ASP A 221 0.77 11.14 14.68
N ARG A 222 1.54 10.52 15.59
CA ARG A 222 2.95 10.85 15.80
C ARG A 222 3.87 10.06 14.87
N LEU A 223 3.44 8.89 14.41
CA LEU A 223 4.23 8.05 13.48
C LEU A 223 4.11 8.56 12.05
N HIS A 224 2.89 8.96 11.65
CA HIS A 224 2.61 9.50 10.33
C HIS A 224 2.32 10.99 10.47
N ALA A 225 3.37 11.81 10.51
CA ALA A 225 3.22 13.23 10.72
C ALA A 225 2.21 13.84 9.73
N HIS A 226 1.14 14.44 10.23
CA HIS A 226 0.14 15.14 9.40
C HIS A 226 0.81 16.11 8.41
N ARG A 227 1.95 16.68 8.79
CA ARG A 227 2.75 17.58 7.97
C ARG A 227 3.20 16.91 6.67
N ASP A 228 3.62 15.65 6.70
CA ASP A 228 4.00 14.90 5.50
C ASP A 228 2.84 14.82 4.50
N ALA A 229 1.64 14.45 4.97
CA ALA A 229 0.45 14.41 4.12
C ALA A 229 0.07 15.80 3.57
N ALA A 230 0.17 16.84 4.40
CA ALA A 230 -0.15 18.21 4.01
C ALA A 230 0.87 18.79 3.00
N GLU A 231 2.15 18.51 3.19
CA GLU A 231 3.21 18.93 2.25
C GLU A 231 3.10 18.19 0.92
N LEU A 232 2.89 16.88 0.95
CA LEU A 232 2.67 16.10 -0.28
C LEU A 232 1.49 16.65 -1.10
N ALA A 233 0.38 16.97 -0.42
CA ALA A 233 -0.79 17.53 -1.09
C ALA A 233 -0.56 18.94 -1.69
N ARG A 234 0.43 19.70 -1.17
CA ARG A 234 0.84 20.99 -1.75
C ARG A 234 1.86 20.83 -2.87
N GLU A 235 2.72 19.79 -2.79
CA GLU A 235 3.77 19.56 -3.76
C GLU A 235 3.23 19.04 -5.09
N MET A 236 2.25 18.15 -5.04
CA MET A 236 1.70 17.51 -6.24
C MET A 236 0.58 18.36 -6.86
N PRO A 237 0.64 18.66 -8.17
CA PRO A 237 -0.26 19.65 -8.82
C PRO A 237 -1.75 19.31 -8.70
N ASN A 238 -2.12 18.03 -8.73
CA ASN A 238 -3.50 17.56 -8.71
C ASN A 238 -3.82 16.75 -7.44
N ALA A 239 -3.12 17.05 -6.34
CA ALA A 239 -3.37 16.40 -5.07
C ALA A 239 -4.36 17.18 -4.18
N ARG A 240 -5.12 16.41 -3.38
CA ARG A 240 -6.04 16.95 -2.37
C ARG A 240 -5.81 16.26 -1.05
N LEU A 241 -5.80 17.03 0.03
CA LEU A 241 -5.74 16.52 1.39
C LEU A 241 -7.13 16.20 1.92
N LEU A 242 -7.29 15.01 2.47
CA LEU A 242 -8.45 14.61 3.27
C LEU A 242 -7.98 14.24 4.68
N GLU A 243 -8.53 14.93 5.68
CA GLU A 243 -8.15 14.70 7.08
C GLU A 243 -9.10 13.73 7.78
N THR A 244 -8.53 12.75 8.46
CA THR A 244 -9.26 11.84 9.36
C THR A 244 -9.27 12.39 10.79
N ARG A 245 -10.28 12.03 11.57
CA ARG A 245 -10.39 12.37 13.00
C ARG A 245 -9.54 11.46 13.88
N TRP A 246 -9.36 10.22 13.45
CA TRP A 246 -8.56 9.19 14.13
C TRP A 246 -8.05 8.15 13.12
N ILE A 247 -7.00 7.42 13.49
CA ILE A 247 -6.21 6.57 12.59
C ILE A 247 -7.02 5.44 11.91
N GLY A 248 -8.07 4.94 12.55
CA GLY A 248 -8.91 3.86 12.03
C GLY A 248 -10.17 4.32 11.27
N GLU A 249 -10.43 5.65 11.17
CA GLU A 249 -11.69 6.19 10.66
C GLU A 249 -12.02 5.67 9.25
N LEU A 250 -11.02 5.61 8.37
CA LEU A 250 -11.23 5.18 7.00
C LEU A 250 -11.72 3.72 6.89
N ARG A 251 -11.30 2.86 7.80
CA ARG A 251 -11.63 1.42 7.75
C ARG A 251 -12.84 1.04 8.59
N LEU A 252 -13.05 1.72 9.71
CA LEU A 252 -14.07 1.34 10.68
C LEU A 252 -15.33 2.23 10.61
N THR A 253 -15.18 3.53 10.33
CA THR A 253 -16.29 4.50 10.27
C THR A 253 -16.15 5.51 9.12
N PRO A 254 -16.01 5.05 7.86
CA PRO A 254 -15.63 5.91 6.73
C PRO A 254 -16.72 6.85 6.22
N ASP A 255 -17.94 6.79 6.74
CA ASP A 255 -19.11 7.45 6.15
C ASP A 255 -18.93 8.97 5.98
N ARG A 256 -18.26 9.62 6.92
CA ARG A 256 -17.91 11.05 6.83
C ARG A 256 -16.93 11.37 5.70
N LEU A 257 -15.99 10.46 5.45
CA LEU A 257 -14.92 10.62 4.44
C LEU A 257 -15.43 10.23 3.06
N TRP A 258 -16.36 9.30 3.01
CA TRP A 258 -16.77 8.60 1.81
C TRP A 258 -17.29 9.51 0.68
N PRO A 259 -18.08 10.56 0.92
CA PRO A 259 -18.49 11.48 -0.15
C PRO A 259 -17.31 12.09 -0.91
N LYS A 260 -16.26 12.51 -0.19
CA LYS A 260 -15.05 13.09 -0.80
C LYS A 260 -14.22 12.05 -1.53
N ILE A 261 -14.08 10.84 -0.97
CA ILE A 261 -13.41 9.71 -1.62
C ILE A 261 -14.14 9.34 -2.91
N ARG A 262 -15.47 9.30 -2.90
CA ARG A 262 -16.27 9.00 -4.10
C ARG A 262 -16.07 10.02 -5.22
N VAL A 263 -15.96 11.31 -4.89
CA VAL A 263 -15.63 12.36 -5.88
C VAL A 263 -14.29 12.05 -6.54
N PHE A 264 -13.25 11.79 -5.76
CA PHE A 264 -11.93 11.40 -6.27
C PHE A 264 -11.98 10.15 -7.15
N LEU A 265 -12.65 9.09 -6.70
CA LEU A 265 -12.80 7.85 -7.48
C LEU A 265 -13.50 8.10 -8.83
N ASN A 266 -14.50 8.99 -8.88
CA ASN A 266 -15.17 9.35 -10.11
C ASN A 266 -14.25 10.13 -11.07
N GLU A 267 -13.38 11.00 -10.57
CA GLU A 267 -12.39 11.70 -11.39
C GLU A 267 -11.38 10.72 -12.02
N VAL A 268 -10.88 9.75 -11.23
CA VAL A 268 -9.98 8.71 -11.77
C VAL A 268 -10.68 7.87 -12.84
N LYS A 269 -11.96 7.54 -12.66
CA LYS A 269 -12.75 6.83 -13.70
C LYS A 269 -12.91 7.64 -14.97
N ALA A 270 -13.16 8.94 -14.85
CA ALA A 270 -13.26 9.83 -16.01
C ALA A 270 -11.94 9.88 -16.78
N ALA A 271 -10.81 10.02 -16.08
CA ALA A 271 -9.48 9.99 -16.68
C ALA A 271 -9.18 8.66 -17.40
N ALA A 272 -9.60 7.52 -16.82
CA ALA A 272 -9.48 6.21 -17.45
C ALA A 272 -10.30 6.12 -18.76
N GLY A 273 -11.54 6.61 -18.76
CA GLY A 273 -12.41 6.65 -19.94
C GLY A 273 -11.84 7.50 -21.08
N ASP A 274 -11.25 8.64 -20.75
CA ASP A 274 -10.62 9.52 -21.75
C ASP A 274 -9.33 8.93 -22.32
N ALA A 275 -8.55 8.23 -21.51
CA ALA A 275 -7.38 7.50 -21.99
C ALA A 275 -7.77 6.39 -22.99
N ALA A 276 -8.81 5.62 -22.71
CA ALA A 276 -9.33 4.58 -23.59
C ALA A 276 -9.83 5.15 -24.95
N LYS A 277 -10.54 6.29 -24.91
CA LYS A 277 -11.03 6.95 -26.14
C LYS A 277 -9.89 7.47 -27.03
N ARG A 278 -8.82 8.01 -26.44
CA ARG A 278 -7.65 8.50 -27.20
C ARG A 278 -6.93 7.35 -27.90
N ARG A 279 -6.83 6.19 -27.26
CA ARG A 279 -6.21 5.00 -27.85
C ARG A 279 -6.96 4.50 -29.09
N VAL A 280 -8.29 4.42 -29.00
CA VAL A 280 -9.14 4.00 -30.15
C VAL A 280 -9.03 4.96 -31.33
N ARG A 281 -8.80 6.25 -31.08
CA ARG A 281 -8.61 7.24 -32.17
C ARG A 281 -7.20 7.18 -32.78
N GLY A 282 -6.17 6.84 -32.00
CA GLY A 282 -4.79 6.74 -32.48
C GLY A 282 -4.49 5.49 -33.32
N THR A 283 -5.29 4.43 -33.17
CA THR A 283 -5.15 3.19 -33.96
C THR A 283 -5.89 3.23 -35.35
N LYS A 284 -6.53 4.35 -35.66
CA LYS A 284 -7.26 4.53 -36.95
C LYS A 284 -6.47 5.38 -37.97
N HIS A 285 -5.20 5.63 -37.71
CA HIS A 285 -4.23 6.24 -38.62
C HIS A 285 -3.03 5.32 -38.77
#